data_867c8a5fecb4ecd0233d4fbec8aeab8c
#
_entry.id   867c8a5fecb4ecd0233d4fbec8aeab8c
#
_cell.length_a   1.000
_cell.length_b   1.000
_cell.length_c   1.000
_cell.angle_alpha   90.00
_cell.angle_beta   90.00
_cell.angle_gamma   90.00
#
_symmetry.space_group_name_H-M   'P 1'
#
loop_
_entity.id
_entity.type
_entity.pdbx_description
1 polymer ?
#
loop_
_entity_poly.entity_id
_entity_poly.type
_entity_poly.pdbx_seq_one_letter_code
_entity_poly.pdbx_strand_id
1 'polypeptide(L)'
;MTYHAFTHIALIVTPLRQAEEFYRTVFALDVAFREAEAADGWDTLPADARWDDAEAAGIALRLCSLHRDAFTLALEDGVSSAGGRLSHVGVQVDEEDLERLRTVAPALGCQVVQDGPTILVFDDPYGVRWEVTTSSYDDPRRLSTGARAGRWLTIGQEP
;
A
#
# COMPACT_ATOMS: atom_id res chain seq x y z
N MET A 1 -5.65 24.08 0.72
CA MET A 1 -5.27 22.65 0.91
C MET A 1 -3.80 22.59 1.22
N THR A 2 -3.42 21.90 2.28
CA THR A 2 -2.01 21.68 2.65
C THR A 2 -1.65 20.23 2.39
N TYR A 3 -0.75 19.99 1.43
CA TYR A 3 -0.18 18.67 1.18
C TYR A 3 1.09 18.54 2.01
N HIS A 4 1.20 17.50 2.83
CA HIS A 4 2.40 17.25 3.63
C HIS A 4 3.47 16.53 2.83
N ALA A 5 3.09 15.46 2.13
CA ALA A 5 4.00 14.68 1.28
C ALA A 5 3.22 13.72 0.37
N PHE A 6 3.90 13.16 -0.63
CA PHE A 6 3.48 11.88 -1.21
C PHE A 6 3.71 10.80 -0.16
N THR A 7 2.74 9.91 0.03
CA THR A 7 2.92 8.79 0.94
C THR A 7 3.77 7.69 0.30
N HIS A 8 3.47 7.34 -0.95
CA HIS A 8 4.17 6.28 -1.71
C HIS A 8 3.83 6.32 -3.19
N ILE A 9 4.59 5.56 -3.97
CA ILE A 9 4.28 5.17 -5.35
C ILE A 9 4.05 3.66 -5.35
N ALA A 10 3.00 3.17 -5.99
CA ALA A 10 2.72 1.74 -6.10
C ALA A 10 2.90 1.24 -7.54
N LEU A 11 3.64 0.15 -7.69
CA LEU A 11 3.90 -0.51 -8.97
C LEU A 11 3.33 -1.93 -8.95
N ILE A 12 2.66 -2.31 -10.02
CA ILE A 12 2.26 -3.71 -10.25
C ILE A 12 3.42 -4.43 -10.91
N VAL A 13 3.93 -5.47 -10.26
CA VAL A 13 5.12 -6.23 -10.67
C VAL A 13 4.89 -7.72 -10.55
N THR A 14 5.67 -8.51 -11.29
CA THR A 14 5.71 -9.97 -11.13
C THR A 14 7.03 -10.54 -11.68
N PRO A 15 7.71 -11.45 -10.98
CA PRO A 15 7.44 -11.96 -9.64
C PRO A 15 7.82 -10.95 -8.55
N LEU A 16 7.01 -10.82 -7.52
CA LEU A 16 7.17 -9.83 -6.45
C LEU A 16 8.52 -9.92 -5.73
N ARG A 17 8.97 -11.14 -5.37
CA ARG A 17 10.26 -11.36 -4.68
C ARG A 17 11.45 -10.85 -5.48
N GLN A 18 11.46 -11.10 -6.79
CA GLN A 18 12.55 -10.62 -7.67
C GLN A 18 12.51 -9.10 -7.83
N ALA A 19 11.32 -8.52 -7.94
CA ALA A 19 11.15 -7.07 -7.99
C ALA A 19 11.60 -6.40 -6.69
N GLU A 20 11.31 -6.98 -5.53
CA GLU A 20 11.83 -6.50 -4.25
C GLU A 20 13.36 -6.45 -4.27
N GLU A 21 14.03 -7.55 -4.62
CA GLU A 21 15.49 -7.63 -4.67
C GLU A 21 16.08 -6.60 -5.65
N PHE A 22 15.47 -6.46 -6.83
CA PHE A 22 15.87 -5.47 -7.83
C PHE A 22 15.81 -4.04 -7.29
N TYR A 23 14.66 -3.61 -6.77
CA TYR A 23 14.45 -2.23 -6.31
C TYR A 23 15.27 -1.91 -5.05
N ARG A 24 15.43 -2.88 -4.14
CA ARG A 24 16.34 -2.75 -3.00
C ARG A 24 17.78 -2.51 -3.45
N THR A 25 18.23 -3.22 -4.48
CA THR A 25 19.62 -3.10 -4.99
C THR A 25 19.81 -1.78 -5.73
N VAL A 26 18.91 -1.46 -6.68
CA VAL A 26 19.08 -0.28 -7.55
C VAL A 26 18.98 1.03 -6.78
N PHE A 27 18.03 1.13 -5.85
CA PHE A 27 17.78 2.36 -5.09
C PHE A 27 18.25 2.29 -3.64
N ALA A 28 18.95 1.22 -3.27
CA ALA A 28 19.44 0.96 -1.91
C ALA A 28 18.32 1.08 -0.85
N LEU A 29 17.11 0.56 -1.17
CA LEU A 29 15.95 0.63 -0.28
C LEU A 29 15.97 -0.48 0.77
N ASP A 30 15.35 -0.20 1.91
CA ASP A 30 15.10 -1.15 2.97
C ASP A 30 13.63 -1.62 2.91
N VAL A 31 13.38 -2.85 3.36
CA VAL A 31 12.01 -3.35 3.50
C VAL A 31 11.36 -2.69 4.71
N ALA A 32 10.21 -2.05 4.51
CA ALA A 32 9.40 -1.55 5.61
C ALA A 32 8.49 -2.67 6.15
N PHE A 33 7.78 -3.36 5.27
CA PHE A 33 6.90 -4.49 5.59
C PHE A 33 6.54 -5.27 4.32
N ARG A 34 5.93 -6.44 4.51
CA ARG A 34 5.29 -7.22 3.45
C ARG A 34 3.88 -7.57 3.88
N GLU A 35 2.99 -7.81 2.92
CA GLU A 35 1.61 -8.12 3.19
C GLU A 35 1.12 -9.32 2.39
N ALA A 36 0.27 -10.11 3.02
CA ALA A 36 -0.51 -11.17 2.41
C ALA A 36 -1.99 -10.77 2.40
N GLU A 37 -2.68 -11.08 1.31
CA GLU A 37 -4.11 -10.87 1.20
C GLU A 37 -4.85 -11.88 2.10
N ALA A 38 -5.83 -11.41 2.85
CA ALA A 38 -6.69 -12.19 3.72
C ALA A 38 -8.17 -11.89 3.38
N ALA A 39 -9.08 -12.73 3.88
CA ALA A 39 -10.50 -12.63 3.54
C ALA A 39 -11.15 -11.29 3.94
N ASP A 40 -10.63 -10.64 4.98
CA ASP A 40 -11.16 -9.40 5.55
C ASP A 40 -10.13 -8.24 5.53
N GLY A 41 -9.13 -8.31 4.65
CA GLY A 41 -8.12 -7.27 4.49
C GLY A 41 -6.72 -7.81 4.26
N TRP A 42 -5.72 -7.20 4.89
CA TRP A 42 -4.31 -7.53 4.74
C TRP A 42 -3.71 -7.95 6.07
N ASP A 43 -2.89 -9.00 6.01
CA ASP A 43 -2.05 -9.44 7.13
C ASP A 43 -0.61 -8.98 6.85
N THR A 44 -0.04 -8.24 7.79
CA THR A 44 1.28 -7.61 7.62
C THR A 44 2.38 -8.42 8.29
N LEU A 45 3.45 -8.69 7.54
CA LEU A 45 4.70 -9.24 8.06
C LEU A 45 5.69 -8.11 8.34
N PRO A 46 6.39 -8.15 9.48
CA PRO A 46 7.45 -7.20 9.78
C PRO A 46 8.65 -7.33 8.82
N ALA A 47 9.50 -6.31 8.77
CA ALA A 47 10.62 -6.22 7.84
C ALA A 47 11.65 -7.35 7.99
N ASP A 48 11.81 -7.89 9.20
CA ASP A 48 12.74 -8.97 9.52
C ASP A 48 12.20 -10.36 9.17
N ALA A 49 10.91 -10.51 8.88
CA ALA A 49 10.33 -11.76 8.41
C ALA A 49 10.85 -12.10 7.00
N ARG A 50 11.33 -13.34 6.82
CA ARG A 50 11.96 -13.75 5.57
C ARG A 50 10.92 -14.29 4.58
N TRP A 51 11.21 -14.16 3.29
CA TRP A 51 10.41 -14.78 2.23
C TRP A 51 10.25 -16.28 2.42
N ASP A 52 11.37 -16.97 2.73
CA ASP A 52 11.38 -18.42 2.88
C ASP A 52 10.49 -18.87 4.05
N ASP A 53 10.43 -18.08 5.13
CA ASP A 53 9.58 -18.37 6.29
C ASP A 53 8.09 -18.22 5.95
N ALA A 54 7.74 -17.18 5.16
CA ALA A 54 6.38 -17.00 4.68
C ALA A 54 5.96 -18.13 3.73
N GLU A 55 6.82 -18.51 2.78
CA GLU A 55 6.58 -19.61 1.85
C GLU A 55 6.42 -20.93 2.59
N ALA A 56 7.27 -21.21 3.58
CA ALA A 56 7.17 -22.43 4.41
C ALA A 56 5.88 -22.47 5.24
N ALA A 57 5.35 -21.31 5.63
CA ALA A 57 4.07 -21.18 6.33
C ALA A 57 2.86 -21.18 5.38
N GLY A 58 3.07 -21.30 4.05
CA GLY A 58 2.00 -21.27 3.06
C GLY A 58 1.38 -19.89 2.85
N ILE A 59 2.10 -18.83 3.24
CA ILE A 59 1.66 -17.45 3.12
C ILE A 59 2.05 -16.90 1.75
N ALA A 60 1.06 -16.54 0.94
CA ALA A 60 1.28 -15.92 -0.36
C ALA A 60 1.37 -14.39 -0.19
N LEU A 61 2.57 -13.85 -0.22
CA LEU A 61 2.80 -12.41 -0.16
C LEU A 61 2.35 -11.75 -1.46
N ARG A 62 1.60 -10.65 -1.34
CA ARG A 62 0.98 -9.91 -2.45
C ARG A 62 1.48 -8.48 -2.57
N LEU A 63 2.10 -7.95 -1.49
CA LEU A 63 2.63 -6.60 -1.44
C LEU A 63 3.96 -6.57 -0.67
N CYS A 64 4.86 -5.72 -1.12
CA CYS A 64 6.07 -5.35 -0.40
C CYS A 64 6.22 -3.83 -0.40
N SER A 65 6.39 -3.23 0.76
CA SER A 65 6.72 -1.83 0.90
C SER A 65 8.22 -1.66 1.16
N LEU A 66 8.84 -0.85 0.33
CA LEU A 66 10.25 -0.48 0.40
C LEU A 66 10.36 1.01 0.71
N HIS A 67 11.37 1.39 1.48
CA HIS A 67 11.55 2.80 1.83
C HIS A 67 13.02 3.17 2.01
N ARG A 68 13.29 4.46 1.86
CA ARG A 68 14.49 5.15 2.32
C ARG A 68 14.20 6.63 2.48
N ASP A 69 14.48 7.19 3.66
CA ASP A 69 14.16 8.58 3.99
C ASP A 69 12.66 8.88 3.74
N ALA A 70 12.37 9.88 2.90
CA ALA A 70 11.01 10.26 2.54
C ALA A 70 10.47 9.51 1.29
N PHE A 71 11.25 8.62 0.69
CA PHE A 71 10.83 7.86 -0.47
C PHE A 71 10.26 6.50 -0.06
N THR A 72 9.06 6.22 -0.50
CA THR A 72 8.39 4.92 -0.30
C THR A 72 7.91 4.37 -1.63
N LEU A 73 8.21 3.10 -1.88
CA LEU A 73 7.81 2.35 -3.06
C LEU A 73 7.05 1.09 -2.62
N ALA A 74 5.79 1.00 -2.98
CA ALA A 74 5.00 -0.21 -2.82
C ALA A 74 5.07 -1.05 -4.09
N LEU A 75 5.30 -2.35 -3.94
CA LEU A 75 5.29 -3.33 -5.01
C LEU A 75 4.11 -4.27 -4.79
N GLU A 76 3.18 -4.31 -5.73
CA GLU A 76 2.01 -5.19 -5.70
C GLU A 76 2.18 -6.33 -6.70
N ASP A 77 1.97 -7.57 -6.25
CA ASP A 77 2.03 -8.73 -7.14
C ASP A 77 0.86 -8.72 -8.11
N GLY A 78 1.15 -8.78 -9.40
CA GLY A 78 0.12 -8.79 -10.41
C GLY A 78 0.67 -8.99 -11.82
N VAL A 79 -0.21 -9.42 -12.73
CA VAL A 79 0.12 -9.57 -14.13
C VAL A 79 -0.18 -8.27 -14.85
N SER A 80 0.87 -7.63 -15.38
CA SER A 80 0.73 -6.52 -16.32
C SER A 80 1.03 -7.01 -17.72
N SER A 81 0.16 -6.69 -18.68
CA SER A 81 0.38 -7.03 -20.08
C SER A 81 1.56 -6.30 -20.73
N ALA A 82 2.14 -5.31 -20.05
CA ALA A 82 3.17 -4.43 -20.60
C ALA A 82 4.38 -4.21 -19.66
N GLY A 83 4.60 -5.08 -18.67
CA GLY A 83 5.57 -4.84 -17.59
C GLY A 83 4.94 -4.07 -16.42
N GLY A 84 5.75 -3.58 -15.50
CA GLY A 84 5.26 -2.85 -14.33
C GLY A 84 4.37 -1.66 -14.69
N ARG A 85 3.26 -1.49 -13.97
CA ARG A 85 2.36 -0.36 -14.13
C ARG A 85 2.21 0.40 -12.83
N LEU A 86 2.02 1.71 -12.94
CA LEU A 86 1.61 2.51 -11.79
C LEU A 86 0.21 2.03 -11.35
N SER A 87 0.11 1.58 -10.11
CA SER A 87 -1.17 1.18 -9.52
C SER A 87 -1.95 2.40 -9.05
N HIS A 88 -1.35 3.21 -8.20
CA HIS A 88 -1.95 4.45 -7.69
C HIS A 88 -0.89 5.43 -7.19
N VAL A 89 -1.32 6.62 -6.86
CA VAL A 89 -0.51 7.67 -6.20
C VAL A 89 -1.08 7.91 -4.80
N GLY A 90 -0.25 7.72 -3.77
CA GLY A 90 -0.62 7.98 -2.39
C GLY A 90 -0.21 9.40 -1.96
N VAL A 91 -1.12 10.12 -1.32
CA VAL A 91 -0.86 11.45 -0.73
C VAL A 91 -1.38 11.51 0.69
N GLN A 92 -0.62 12.16 1.56
CA GLN A 92 -1.06 12.46 2.93
C GLN A 92 -1.60 13.88 3.01
N VAL A 93 -2.75 14.04 3.65
CA VAL A 93 -3.44 15.32 3.87
C VAL A 93 -3.93 15.43 5.32
N ASP A 94 -4.39 16.60 5.71
CA ASP A 94 -5.12 16.79 6.97
C ASP A 94 -6.55 16.24 6.91
N GLU A 95 -7.18 16.01 8.08
CA GLU A 95 -8.57 15.54 8.16
C GLU A 95 -9.54 16.50 7.46
N GLU A 96 -9.35 17.81 7.60
CA GLU A 96 -10.17 18.82 6.94
C GLU A 96 -10.11 18.71 5.42
N ASP A 97 -8.93 18.48 4.87
CA ASP A 97 -8.73 18.28 3.43
C ASP A 97 -9.31 16.96 2.94
N LEU A 98 -9.23 15.90 3.74
CA LEU A 98 -9.86 14.62 3.42
C LEU A 98 -11.38 14.77 3.33
N GLU A 99 -12.02 15.43 4.32
CA GLU A 99 -13.47 15.70 4.31
C GLU A 99 -13.88 16.56 3.11
N ARG A 100 -13.09 17.59 2.78
CA ARG A 100 -13.32 18.39 1.60
C ARG A 100 -13.27 17.56 0.32
N LEU A 101 -12.31 16.66 0.18
CA LEU A 101 -12.16 15.80 -1.00
C LEU A 101 -13.31 14.82 -1.17
N ARG A 102 -13.92 14.31 -0.10
CA ARG A 102 -15.13 13.48 -0.17
C ARG A 102 -16.28 14.16 -0.90
N THR A 103 -16.37 15.47 -0.78
CA THR A 103 -17.39 16.27 -1.47
C THR A 103 -16.94 16.69 -2.87
N VAL A 104 -15.70 17.15 -2.99
CA VAL A 104 -15.20 17.80 -4.22
C VAL A 104 -14.86 16.77 -5.31
N ALA A 105 -14.25 15.63 -4.96
CA ALA A 105 -13.84 14.67 -5.96
C ALA A 105 -15.03 14.11 -6.77
N PRO A 106 -16.14 13.63 -6.16
CA PRO A 106 -17.31 13.20 -6.91
C PRO A 106 -17.94 14.33 -7.75
N ALA A 107 -17.96 15.56 -7.23
CA ALA A 107 -18.51 16.71 -7.96
C ALA A 107 -17.70 17.06 -9.21
N LEU A 108 -16.43 16.70 -9.27
CA LEU A 108 -15.53 16.84 -10.41
C LEU A 108 -15.47 15.60 -11.33
N GLY A 109 -16.37 14.62 -11.11
CA GLY A 109 -16.48 13.44 -11.95
C GLY A 109 -15.54 12.28 -11.56
N CYS A 110 -14.88 12.35 -10.41
CA CYS A 110 -14.10 11.23 -9.91
C CYS A 110 -15.01 10.08 -9.47
N GLN A 111 -14.57 8.85 -9.71
CA GLN A 111 -15.22 7.65 -9.19
C GLN A 111 -14.62 7.26 -7.84
N VAL A 112 -15.40 7.35 -6.77
CA VAL A 112 -14.99 6.89 -5.45
C VAL A 112 -14.96 5.36 -5.44
N VAL A 113 -13.79 4.79 -5.12
CA VAL A 113 -13.54 3.35 -5.03
C VAL A 113 -13.61 2.87 -3.60
N GLN A 114 -13.10 3.67 -2.67
CA GLN A 114 -13.11 3.39 -1.24
C GLN A 114 -13.30 4.69 -0.46
N ASP A 115 -14.12 4.65 0.59
CA ASP A 115 -14.30 5.73 1.54
C ASP A 115 -14.29 5.16 2.96
N GLY A 116 -13.31 5.56 3.74
CA GLY A 116 -13.09 5.12 5.12
C GLY A 116 -12.77 6.30 6.03
N PRO A 117 -12.71 6.09 7.35
CA PRO A 117 -12.50 7.17 8.31
C PRO A 117 -11.25 8.02 8.04
N THR A 118 -10.17 7.39 7.62
CA THR A 118 -8.84 8.02 7.44
C THR A 118 -8.33 7.94 6.01
N ILE A 119 -9.13 7.42 5.06
CA ILE A 119 -8.72 7.15 3.69
C ILE A 119 -9.85 7.41 2.71
N LEU A 120 -9.50 7.98 1.56
CA LEU A 120 -10.36 8.10 0.39
C LEU A 120 -9.58 7.63 -0.84
N VAL A 121 -10.12 6.65 -1.57
CA VAL A 121 -9.55 6.20 -2.85
C VAL A 121 -10.52 6.53 -3.97
N PHE A 122 -10.03 7.17 -5.01
CA PHE A 122 -10.84 7.49 -6.18
C PHE A 122 -10.03 7.44 -7.48
N ASP A 123 -10.73 7.13 -8.57
CA ASP A 123 -10.21 7.27 -9.93
C ASP A 123 -10.62 8.64 -10.48
N ASP A 124 -9.66 9.39 -10.99
CA ASP A 124 -9.94 10.67 -11.62
C ASP A 124 -10.40 10.50 -13.08
N PRO A 125 -10.95 11.55 -13.73
CA PRO A 125 -11.40 11.48 -15.10
C PRO A 125 -10.29 11.22 -16.14
N TYR A 126 -9.03 11.28 -15.73
CA TYR A 126 -7.85 11.04 -16.57
C TYR A 126 -7.27 9.62 -16.40
N GLY A 127 -7.90 8.79 -15.57
CA GLY A 127 -7.51 7.39 -15.34
C GLY A 127 -6.40 7.18 -14.31
N VAL A 128 -6.11 8.17 -13.48
CA VAL A 128 -5.17 8.04 -12.36
C VAL A 128 -5.93 7.69 -11.10
N ARG A 129 -5.51 6.64 -10.42
CA ARG A 129 -6.00 6.30 -9.08
C ARG A 129 -5.25 7.09 -8.02
N TRP A 130 -6.00 7.69 -7.13
CA TRP A 130 -5.50 8.43 -5.98
C TRP A 130 -5.90 7.73 -4.69
N GLU A 131 -4.94 7.55 -3.80
CA GLU A 131 -5.15 7.15 -2.42
C GLU A 131 -4.83 8.35 -1.53
N VAL A 132 -5.84 8.93 -0.90
CA VAL A 132 -5.68 10.08 -0.02
C VAL A 132 -5.91 9.64 1.41
N THR A 133 -4.95 9.90 2.29
CA THR A 133 -4.99 9.40 3.68
C THR A 133 -4.53 10.47 4.67
N THR A 134 -5.03 10.41 5.90
CA THR A 134 -4.55 11.23 7.01
C THR A 134 -3.38 10.58 7.76
N SER A 135 -3.07 9.31 7.45
CA SER A 135 -2.00 8.55 8.08
C SER A 135 -0.78 8.48 7.20
N SER A 136 0.42 8.43 7.79
CA SER A 136 1.65 8.12 7.06
C SER A 136 1.65 6.65 6.63
N TYR A 137 2.29 6.36 5.50
CA TYR A 137 2.40 4.99 4.96
C TYR A 137 3.55 4.19 5.58
N ASP A 138 3.97 4.57 6.76
CA ASP A 138 5.01 3.89 7.55
C ASP A 138 4.46 2.77 8.44
N ASP A 139 3.16 2.80 8.72
CA ASP A 139 2.48 1.76 9.50
C ASP A 139 1.15 1.37 8.82
N PRO A 140 1.12 0.28 8.03
CA PRO A 140 -0.07 -0.13 7.28
C PRO A 140 -1.24 -0.49 8.18
N ARG A 141 -0.99 -0.83 9.45
CA ARG A 141 -2.05 -1.12 10.42
C ARG A 141 -2.96 0.09 10.69
N ARG A 142 -2.48 1.30 10.42
CA ARG A 142 -3.26 2.54 10.53
C ARG A 142 -4.17 2.77 9.32
N LEU A 143 -3.83 2.15 8.18
CA LEU A 143 -4.61 2.26 6.94
C LEU A 143 -5.69 1.18 6.84
N SER A 144 -5.51 0.06 7.53
CA SER A 144 -6.45 -1.04 7.52
C SER A 144 -7.71 -0.72 8.31
N THR A 145 -8.86 -1.12 7.77
CA THR A 145 -10.16 -1.06 8.44
C THR A 145 -10.68 -2.48 8.66
N GLY A 146 -11.53 -2.65 9.69
CA GLY A 146 -12.13 -3.95 9.97
C GLY A 146 -11.43 -4.75 11.06
N ALA A 147 -11.76 -6.04 11.16
CA ALA A 147 -11.34 -6.92 12.26
C ALA A 147 -9.83 -7.15 12.34
N ARG A 148 -9.12 -6.94 11.23
CA ARG A 148 -7.66 -7.13 11.13
C ARG A 148 -6.85 -5.86 11.23
N ALA A 149 -7.50 -4.71 11.39
CA ALA A 149 -6.80 -3.44 11.58
C ALA A 149 -5.85 -3.51 12.77
N GLY A 150 -4.62 -3.09 12.58
CA GLY A 150 -3.62 -3.03 13.63
C GLY A 150 -2.94 -4.36 13.99
N ARG A 151 -3.19 -5.45 13.26
CA ARG A 151 -2.53 -6.73 13.54
C ARG A 151 -1.32 -6.96 12.64
N TRP A 152 -0.27 -7.50 13.26
CA TRP A 152 0.85 -8.07 12.53
C TRP A 152 0.62 -9.58 12.32
N LEU A 153 0.92 -10.05 11.13
CA LEU A 153 0.96 -11.48 10.87
C LEU A 153 2.13 -12.10 11.66
N THR A 154 1.85 -13.18 12.39
CA THR A 154 2.87 -13.90 13.13
C THR A 154 3.12 -15.25 12.46
N ILE A 155 4.36 -15.50 12.02
CA ILE A 155 4.78 -16.76 11.43
C ILE A 155 5.14 -17.73 12.56
N GLY A 156 4.59 -18.95 12.53
CA GLY A 156 4.97 -20.03 13.43
C GLY A 156 4.32 -20.01 14.81
N GLN A 157 3.32 -19.19 15.04
CA GLN A 157 2.43 -19.36 16.21
C GLN A 157 1.22 -20.18 15.77
N GLU A 158 1.08 -21.36 16.34
CA GLU A 158 -0.19 -22.11 16.25
C GLU A 158 -1.31 -21.30 16.91
N PRO A 159 -2.54 -21.40 16.38
CA PRO A 159 -3.70 -20.67 16.90
C PRO A 159 -4.07 -21.09 18.32
#